data_80908b66ca7230f80d9ce42d418ea9e9
#
_entry.id   80908b66ca7230f80d9ce42d418ea9e9
#
_cell.length_a   1.000
_cell.length_b   1.000
_cell.length_c   1.000
_cell.angle_alpha   90.00
_cell.angle_beta   90.00
_cell.angle_gamma   90.00
#
_symmetry.space_group_name_H-M   'P 1'
#
loop_
_entity.id
_entity.type
_entity.pdbx_description
1 polymer ?
#
loop_
_entity_poly.entity_id
_entity_poly.type
_entity_poly.pdbx_seq_one_letter_code
_entity_poly.pdbx_strand_id
1 'polypeptide(L)'
;MEEKWLTWTEWRAQTVTKFVSDAKALVKGKFAVEIYPDPVLSKERFGLDLDAIGDLVDYFHVPLSSRDYFTNYWAVTLARDFVALLKKPVVLELSAEMPTDEKLDALLKTVAYVSRLKLDAVLLLVHDSENTRQVCRFAVQNQNLRDWFKKYGFDEMTRIVDGWAKLY
;
A
#
# COMPACT_ATOMS: atom_id res chain seq x y z
N MET A 1 9.00 -34.52 -8.34
CA MET A 1 9.54 -33.16 -8.11
C MET A 1 8.50 -32.26 -7.45
N GLU A 2 7.28 -32.30 -7.91
CA GLU A 2 6.12 -31.51 -7.44
C GLU A 2 5.77 -31.76 -5.95
N GLU A 3 5.69 -33.01 -5.52
CA GLU A 3 5.38 -33.36 -4.13
C GLU A 3 6.42 -32.82 -3.14
N LYS A 4 7.70 -32.88 -3.45
CA LYS A 4 8.76 -32.31 -2.61
C LYS A 4 8.70 -30.79 -2.54
N TRP A 5 8.29 -30.15 -3.63
CA TRP A 5 8.12 -28.71 -3.68
C TRP A 5 6.94 -28.25 -2.81
N LEU A 6 5.81 -28.95 -2.90
CA LEU A 6 4.63 -28.67 -2.07
C LEU A 6 4.94 -28.85 -0.58
N THR A 7 5.65 -29.93 -0.21
CA THR A 7 6.08 -30.19 1.17
C THR A 7 7.02 -29.07 1.69
N TRP A 8 7.96 -28.61 0.87
CA TRP A 8 8.86 -27.51 1.22
C TRP A 8 8.09 -26.19 1.40
N THR A 9 7.18 -25.88 0.49
CA THR A 9 6.36 -24.68 0.56
C THR A 9 5.51 -24.65 1.82
N GLU A 10 4.87 -25.78 2.16
CA GLU A 10 4.07 -25.89 3.36
C GLU A 10 4.89 -25.78 4.64
N TRP A 11 6.00 -26.48 4.73
CA TRP A 11 6.93 -26.37 5.87
C TRP A 11 7.40 -24.92 6.09
N ARG A 12 7.77 -24.23 5.02
CA ARG A 12 8.19 -22.85 5.09
C ARG A 12 7.06 -21.93 5.55
N ALA A 13 5.86 -22.10 5.02
CA ALA A 13 4.70 -21.31 5.41
C ALA A 13 4.35 -21.51 6.90
N GLN A 14 4.39 -22.73 7.39
CA GLN A 14 4.18 -23.05 8.81
C GLN A 14 5.25 -22.41 9.69
N THR A 15 6.52 -22.44 9.25
CA THR A 15 7.64 -21.82 9.96
C THR A 15 7.47 -20.30 10.06
N VAL A 16 7.10 -19.63 8.97
CA VAL A 16 6.86 -18.19 8.95
C VAL A 16 5.64 -17.83 9.80
N THR A 17 4.55 -18.57 9.68
CA THR A 17 3.34 -18.35 10.49
C THR A 17 3.63 -18.50 11.99
N LYS A 18 4.42 -19.53 12.36
CA LYS A 18 4.85 -19.68 13.75
C LYS A 18 5.69 -18.49 14.22
N PHE A 19 6.63 -18.02 13.42
CA PHE A 19 7.44 -16.85 13.76
C PHE A 19 6.57 -15.62 13.98
N VAL A 20 5.61 -15.36 13.10
CA VAL A 20 4.65 -14.24 13.24
C VAL A 20 3.83 -14.38 14.53
N SER A 21 3.38 -15.59 14.85
CA SER A 21 2.66 -15.88 16.10
C SER A 21 3.51 -15.59 17.34
N ASP A 22 4.75 -16.06 17.34
CA ASP A 22 5.69 -15.85 18.46
C ASP A 22 5.99 -14.34 18.62
N ALA A 23 6.20 -13.62 17.52
CA ALA A 23 6.38 -12.16 17.52
C ALA A 23 5.15 -11.42 18.06
N LYS A 24 3.93 -11.80 17.61
CA LYS A 24 2.68 -11.20 18.10
C LYS A 24 2.55 -11.34 19.61
N ALA A 25 2.93 -12.48 20.19
CA ALA A 25 2.84 -12.72 21.62
C ALA A 25 3.69 -11.75 22.46
N LEU A 26 4.73 -11.15 21.86
CA LEU A 26 5.60 -10.16 22.50
C LEU A 26 5.10 -8.71 22.39
N VAL A 27 4.15 -8.44 21.50
CA VAL A 27 3.65 -7.10 21.22
C VAL A 27 2.41 -6.78 22.04
N LYS A 28 2.45 -5.68 22.82
CA LYS A 28 1.31 -5.22 23.63
C LYS A 28 0.33 -4.31 22.87
N GLY A 29 0.70 -3.82 21.69
CA GLY A 29 -0.10 -2.91 20.87
C GLY A 29 -0.64 -3.58 19.61
N LYS A 30 -1.06 -2.76 18.66
CA LYS A 30 -1.42 -3.23 17.32
C LYS A 30 -0.19 -3.84 16.65
N PHE A 31 -0.43 -4.92 15.93
CA PHE A 31 0.60 -5.69 15.25
C PHE A 31 0.28 -5.78 13.76
N ALA A 32 1.24 -5.37 12.95
CA ALA A 32 1.15 -5.44 11.50
C ALA A 32 2.27 -6.31 10.95
N VAL A 33 2.01 -6.88 9.79
CA VAL A 33 3.04 -7.55 8.99
C VAL A 33 3.14 -6.87 7.65
N GLU A 34 4.36 -6.51 7.29
CA GLU A 34 4.67 -6.08 5.93
C GLU A 34 4.73 -7.31 5.03
N ILE A 35 4.04 -7.25 3.91
CA ILE A 35 3.96 -8.35 2.96
C ILE A 35 4.48 -7.91 1.60
N TYR A 36 5.16 -8.83 0.91
CA TYR A 36 5.60 -8.57 -0.46
C TYR A 36 4.36 -8.38 -1.37
N PRO A 37 4.39 -7.43 -2.29
CA PRO A 37 3.23 -7.07 -3.12
C PRO A 37 2.98 -8.07 -4.26
N ASP A 38 2.81 -9.34 -3.90
CA ASP A 38 2.40 -10.42 -4.79
C ASP A 38 1.31 -11.26 -4.08
N PRO A 39 0.02 -10.94 -4.30
CA PRO A 39 -1.06 -11.60 -3.60
C PRO A 39 -1.20 -13.09 -3.95
N VAL A 40 -0.78 -13.47 -5.17
CA VAL A 40 -0.99 -14.83 -5.68
C VAL A 40 0.11 -15.80 -5.21
N LEU A 41 1.37 -15.36 -5.27
CA LEU A 41 2.53 -16.22 -5.01
C LEU A 41 3.17 -15.97 -3.62
N SER A 42 2.51 -15.25 -2.73
CA SER A 42 3.04 -14.93 -1.40
C SER A 42 3.45 -16.19 -0.61
N LYS A 43 2.62 -17.24 -0.62
CA LYS A 43 2.91 -18.49 0.05
C LYS A 43 4.08 -19.24 -0.61
N GLU A 44 4.07 -19.35 -1.94
CA GLU A 44 5.06 -20.11 -2.68
C GLU A 44 6.44 -19.43 -2.71
N ARG A 45 6.47 -18.10 -2.83
CA ARG A 45 7.74 -17.36 -2.95
C ARG A 45 8.34 -16.98 -1.61
N PHE A 46 7.50 -16.61 -0.64
CA PHE A 46 7.95 -16.01 0.62
C PHE A 46 7.56 -16.81 1.85
N GLY A 47 6.76 -17.87 1.70
CA GLY A 47 6.22 -18.62 2.84
C GLY A 47 5.14 -17.85 3.61
N LEU A 48 4.58 -16.79 3.01
CA LEU A 48 3.55 -15.97 3.63
C LEU A 48 2.17 -16.57 3.32
N ASP A 49 1.68 -17.43 4.19
CA ASP A 49 0.29 -17.89 4.15
C ASP A 49 -0.61 -16.79 4.71
N LEU A 50 -1.15 -15.98 3.80
CA LEU A 50 -1.89 -14.77 4.15
C LEU A 50 -3.18 -15.08 4.94
N ASP A 51 -3.80 -16.22 4.69
CA ASP A 51 -4.97 -16.66 5.47
C ASP A 51 -4.57 -17.03 6.91
N ALA A 52 -3.52 -17.82 7.08
CA ALA A 52 -3.04 -18.24 8.40
C ALA A 52 -2.47 -17.07 9.22
N ILE A 53 -1.77 -16.13 8.57
CA ILE A 53 -1.21 -14.93 9.22
C ILE A 53 -2.33 -13.92 9.52
N GLY A 54 -3.40 -13.88 8.71
CA GLY A 54 -4.48 -12.92 8.85
C GLY A 54 -5.13 -12.92 10.25
N ASP A 55 -5.23 -14.07 10.91
CA ASP A 55 -5.79 -14.15 12.26
C ASP A 55 -4.85 -13.60 13.35
N LEU A 56 -3.57 -13.47 13.04
CA LEU A 56 -2.52 -13.02 13.97
C LEU A 56 -2.29 -11.50 13.94
N VAL A 57 -2.69 -10.81 12.87
CA VAL A 57 -2.39 -9.40 12.64
C VAL A 57 -3.61 -8.50 12.81
N ASP A 58 -3.38 -7.24 13.14
CA ASP A 58 -4.43 -6.22 13.17
C ASP A 58 -4.64 -5.61 11.78
N TYR A 59 -3.56 -5.49 10.99
CA TYR A 59 -3.60 -5.04 9.60
C TYR A 59 -2.37 -5.54 8.82
N PHE A 60 -2.48 -5.53 7.50
CA PHE A 60 -1.36 -5.78 6.61
C PHE A 60 -0.80 -4.48 6.05
N HIS A 61 0.53 -4.37 6.00
CA HIS A 61 1.23 -3.31 5.31
C HIS A 61 1.74 -3.80 3.96
N VAL A 62 1.36 -3.11 2.88
CA VAL A 62 1.71 -3.48 1.50
C VAL A 62 2.52 -2.34 0.89
N PRO A 63 3.86 -2.46 0.81
CA PRO A 63 4.69 -1.46 0.15
C PRO A 63 4.62 -1.64 -1.37
N LEU A 64 4.10 -0.65 -2.07
CA LEU A 64 4.10 -0.57 -3.52
C LEU A 64 5.15 0.46 -3.98
N SER A 65 6.41 0.07 -3.86
CA SER A 65 7.52 0.91 -4.28
C SER A 65 7.54 1.08 -5.79
N SER A 66 7.71 2.31 -6.26
CA SER A 66 7.88 2.61 -7.70
C SER A 66 9.13 1.98 -8.32
N ARG A 67 10.05 1.47 -7.50
CA ARG A 67 11.24 0.74 -7.99
C ARG A 67 10.89 -0.59 -8.61
N ASP A 68 9.83 -1.24 -8.11
CA ASP A 68 9.43 -2.57 -8.54
C ASP A 68 8.32 -2.53 -9.61
N TYR A 69 7.64 -1.39 -9.74
CA TYR A 69 6.48 -1.24 -10.62
C TYR A 69 6.58 0.02 -11.47
N PHE A 70 6.71 -0.16 -12.77
CA PHE A 70 6.91 0.93 -13.72
C PHE A 70 5.65 1.77 -14.01
N THR A 71 4.48 1.32 -13.56
CA THR A 71 3.23 2.05 -13.82
C THR A 71 2.31 2.08 -12.61
N ASN A 72 1.61 3.20 -12.43
CA ASN A 72 0.61 3.35 -11.36
C ASN A 72 -0.62 2.44 -11.51
N TYR A 73 -0.85 1.88 -12.71
CA TYR A 73 -1.88 0.88 -12.94
C TYR A 73 -1.69 -0.37 -12.07
N TRP A 74 -0.45 -0.81 -11.89
CA TRP A 74 -0.13 -1.94 -11.03
C TRP A 74 -0.52 -1.67 -9.57
N ALA A 75 -0.23 -0.48 -9.06
CA ALA A 75 -0.58 -0.11 -7.69
C ALA A 75 -2.09 -0.22 -7.44
N VAL A 76 -2.92 0.29 -8.34
CA VAL A 76 -4.38 0.20 -8.24
C VAL A 76 -4.87 -1.24 -8.35
N THR A 77 -4.31 -2.02 -9.27
CA THR A 77 -4.69 -3.43 -9.46
C THR A 77 -4.32 -4.26 -8.25
N LEU A 78 -3.07 -4.16 -7.78
CA LEU A 78 -2.61 -4.90 -6.61
C LEU A 78 -3.37 -4.49 -5.34
N ALA A 79 -3.62 -3.20 -5.14
CA ALA A 79 -4.42 -2.73 -4.00
C ALA A 79 -5.81 -3.36 -4.00
N ARG A 80 -6.48 -3.43 -5.16
CA ARG A 80 -7.78 -4.07 -5.31
C ARG A 80 -7.71 -5.56 -5.02
N ASP A 81 -6.68 -6.24 -5.53
CA ASP A 81 -6.51 -7.68 -5.33
C ASP A 81 -6.23 -8.01 -3.85
N PHE A 82 -5.41 -7.21 -3.16
CA PHE A 82 -5.20 -7.36 -1.72
C PHE A 82 -6.46 -7.09 -0.90
N VAL A 83 -7.21 -6.04 -1.22
CA VAL A 83 -8.48 -5.75 -0.53
C VAL A 83 -9.50 -6.88 -0.74
N ALA A 84 -9.50 -7.52 -1.91
CA ALA A 84 -10.40 -8.65 -2.19
C ALA A 84 -9.95 -9.93 -1.47
N LEU A 85 -8.65 -10.17 -1.37
CA LEU A 85 -8.08 -11.37 -0.79
C LEU A 85 -8.03 -11.33 0.74
N LEU A 86 -7.60 -10.19 1.30
CA LEU A 86 -7.35 -10.07 2.72
C LEU A 86 -8.63 -9.70 3.48
N LYS A 87 -8.92 -10.45 4.54
CA LYS A 87 -10.07 -10.19 5.44
C LYS A 87 -9.76 -9.15 6.53
N LYS A 88 -8.57 -8.61 6.53
CA LYS A 88 -8.07 -7.63 7.50
C LYS A 88 -7.83 -6.28 6.83
N PRO A 89 -7.79 -5.20 7.60
CA PRO A 89 -7.44 -3.89 7.08
C PRO A 89 -6.10 -3.90 6.33
N VAL A 90 -6.05 -3.16 5.24
CA VAL A 90 -4.85 -3.04 4.40
C VAL A 90 -4.37 -1.59 4.44
N VAL A 91 -3.12 -1.42 4.82
CA VAL A 91 -2.40 -0.15 4.72
C VAL A 91 -1.51 -0.24 3.49
N LEU A 92 -1.75 0.61 2.52
CA LEU A 92 -0.99 0.67 1.28
C LEU A 92 0.08 1.74 1.38
N GLU A 93 1.32 1.42 1.04
CA GLU A 93 2.39 2.41 0.93
C GLU A 93 2.73 2.69 -0.54
N LEU A 94 2.77 3.96 -0.89
CA LEU A 94 3.18 4.46 -2.20
C LEU A 94 4.43 5.33 -2.04
N SER A 95 5.42 5.16 -2.92
CA SER A 95 6.64 5.96 -2.87
C SER A 95 6.48 7.27 -3.63
N ALA A 96 6.85 8.37 -2.97
CA ALA A 96 6.96 9.72 -3.53
C ALA A 96 8.43 10.17 -3.66
N GLU A 97 9.37 9.21 -3.70
CA GLU A 97 10.80 9.51 -3.84
C GLU A 97 11.12 10.17 -5.20
N MET A 98 11.94 11.19 -5.16
CA MET A 98 12.45 11.95 -6.33
C MET A 98 11.32 12.39 -7.31
N PRO A 99 10.39 13.22 -6.86
CA PRO A 99 9.20 13.56 -7.63
C PRO A 99 9.54 14.56 -8.75
N THR A 100 9.22 14.21 -9.99
CA THR A 100 8.95 15.19 -11.05
C THR A 100 7.47 15.53 -11.06
N ASP A 101 7.08 16.65 -11.66
CA ASP A 101 5.67 17.05 -11.74
C ASP A 101 4.79 15.96 -12.38
N GLU A 102 5.31 15.27 -13.41
CA GLU A 102 4.61 14.17 -14.07
C GLU A 102 4.40 12.99 -13.11
N LYS A 103 5.44 12.64 -12.32
CA LYS A 103 5.34 11.56 -11.34
C LYS A 103 4.43 11.93 -10.18
N LEU A 104 4.43 13.19 -9.74
CA LEU A 104 3.51 13.68 -8.72
C LEU A 104 2.06 13.66 -9.18
N ASP A 105 1.78 14.09 -10.41
CA ASP A 105 0.45 14.01 -11.01
C ASP A 105 -0.05 12.57 -11.04
N ALA A 106 0.79 11.67 -11.56
CA ALA A 106 0.47 10.24 -11.62
C ALA A 106 0.28 9.61 -10.23
N LEU A 107 1.14 9.94 -9.26
CA LEU A 107 1.02 9.47 -7.88
C LEU A 107 -0.30 9.92 -7.25
N LEU A 108 -0.64 11.20 -7.32
CA LEU A 108 -1.84 11.74 -6.69
C LEU A 108 -3.12 11.22 -7.34
N LYS A 109 -3.11 10.96 -8.64
CA LYS A 109 -4.19 10.22 -9.33
C LYS A 109 -4.29 8.78 -8.84
N THR A 110 -3.17 8.11 -8.62
CA THR A 110 -3.15 6.76 -8.05
C THR A 110 -3.73 6.77 -6.64
N VAL A 111 -3.31 7.70 -5.77
CA VAL A 111 -3.90 7.87 -4.44
C VAL A 111 -5.41 8.06 -4.52
N ALA A 112 -5.90 8.90 -5.45
CA ALA A 112 -7.31 9.12 -5.66
C ALA A 112 -8.06 7.83 -6.04
N TYR A 113 -7.50 7.01 -6.93
CA TYR A 113 -8.12 5.74 -7.28
C TYR A 113 -8.13 4.73 -6.13
N VAL A 114 -7.00 4.56 -5.43
CA VAL A 114 -6.91 3.60 -4.32
C VAL A 114 -7.74 4.04 -3.11
N SER A 115 -7.96 5.34 -2.91
CA SER A 115 -8.82 5.84 -1.82
C SER A 115 -10.29 5.44 -1.94
N ARG A 116 -10.74 4.99 -3.12
CA ARG A 116 -12.07 4.41 -3.33
C ARG A 116 -12.17 2.93 -2.95
N LEU A 117 -11.04 2.29 -2.71
CA LEU A 117 -10.99 0.92 -2.22
C LEU A 117 -11.21 0.92 -0.70
N LYS A 118 -11.59 -0.24 -0.15
CA LYS A 118 -11.74 -0.42 1.29
C LYS A 118 -10.37 -0.61 1.96
N LEU A 119 -9.52 0.40 1.84
CA LEU A 119 -8.24 0.46 2.53
C LEU A 119 -8.40 1.11 3.90
N ASP A 120 -7.58 0.70 4.87
CA ASP A 120 -7.53 1.35 6.17
C ASP A 120 -6.77 2.68 6.08
N ALA A 121 -5.67 2.69 5.34
CA ALA A 121 -4.90 3.90 5.07
C ALA A 121 -4.08 3.79 3.78
N VAL A 122 -3.69 4.95 3.25
CA VAL A 122 -2.66 5.10 2.23
C VAL A 122 -1.53 5.93 2.82
N LEU A 123 -0.32 5.37 2.84
CA LEU A 123 0.89 6.03 3.27
C LEU A 123 1.66 6.53 2.06
N LEU A 124 2.18 7.75 2.13
CA LEU A 124 3.13 8.26 1.16
C LEU A 124 4.53 8.22 1.78
N LEU A 125 5.36 7.33 1.27
CA LEU A 125 6.77 7.31 1.64
C LEU A 125 7.48 8.47 0.95
N VAL A 126 7.99 9.40 1.75
CA VAL A 126 8.75 10.55 1.31
C VAL A 126 10.17 10.48 1.87
N HIS A 127 11.13 11.01 1.12
CA HIS A 127 12.53 10.94 1.54
C HIS A 127 12.84 11.88 2.70
N ASP A 128 12.23 13.08 2.67
CA ASP A 128 12.44 14.12 3.70
C ASP A 128 11.26 15.10 3.77
N SER A 129 11.39 16.09 4.64
CA SER A 129 10.37 17.12 4.82
C SER A 129 10.21 18.04 3.59
N GLU A 130 11.24 18.23 2.77
CA GLU A 130 11.14 19.03 1.55
C GLU A 130 10.35 18.28 0.47
N ASN A 131 10.54 16.97 0.32
CA ASN A 131 9.69 16.16 -0.54
C ASN A 131 8.23 16.23 -0.11
N THR A 132 7.95 16.20 1.19
CA THR A 132 6.58 16.37 1.71
C THR A 132 6.00 17.72 1.25
N ARG A 133 6.74 18.82 1.44
CA ARG A 133 6.32 20.15 1.00
C ARG A 133 6.10 20.20 -0.50
N GLN A 134 6.98 19.58 -1.28
CA GLN A 134 6.87 19.54 -2.74
C GLN A 134 5.59 18.83 -3.19
N VAL A 135 5.26 17.67 -2.61
CA VAL A 135 3.99 16.96 -2.90
C VAL A 135 2.79 17.85 -2.59
N CYS A 136 2.78 18.49 -1.41
CA CYS A 136 1.67 19.34 -1.00
C CYS A 136 1.55 20.58 -1.90
N ARG A 137 2.65 21.30 -2.17
CA ARG A 137 2.66 22.47 -3.06
C ARG A 137 2.21 22.11 -4.47
N PHE A 138 2.71 21.03 -5.03
CA PHE A 138 2.30 20.58 -6.35
C PHE A 138 0.79 20.34 -6.40
N ALA A 139 0.23 19.60 -5.44
CA ALA A 139 -1.20 19.31 -5.39
C ALA A 139 -2.05 20.59 -5.27
N VAL A 140 -1.61 21.57 -4.45
CA VAL A 140 -2.31 22.83 -4.24
C VAL A 140 -2.25 23.74 -5.48
N GLN A 141 -1.10 23.80 -6.15
CA GLN A 141 -0.86 24.72 -7.28
C GLN A 141 -1.33 24.15 -8.63
N ASN A 142 -1.45 22.83 -8.75
CA ASN A 142 -1.86 22.20 -10.00
C ASN A 142 -3.39 22.24 -10.20
N GLN A 143 -3.84 23.30 -10.87
CA GLN A 143 -5.28 23.49 -11.14
C GLN A 143 -5.86 22.37 -12.00
N ASN A 144 -5.11 21.85 -12.99
CA ASN A 144 -5.58 20.75 -13.84
C ASN A 144 -5.85 19.48 -13.02
N LEU A 145 -5.00 19.17 -12.04
CA LEU A 145 -5.18 18.04 -11.14
C LEU A 145 -6.41 18.25 -10.23
N ARG A 146 -6.58 19.44 -9.69
CA ARG A 146 -7.75 19.79 -8.85
C ARG A 146 -9.06 19.69 -9.62
N ASP A 147 -9.08 20.18 -10.86
CA ASP A 147 -10.25 20.08 -11.75
C ASP A 147 -10.52 18.62 -12.13
N TRP A 148 -9.47 17.83 -12.28
CA TRP A 148 -9.59 16.40 -12.52
C TRP A 148 -10.23 15.67 -11.33
N PHE A 149 -9.81 15.97 -10.08
CA PHE A 149 -10.45 15.41 -8.89
C PHE A 149 -11.96 15.73 -8.85
N LYS A 150 -12.33 16.97 -9.08
CA LYS A 150 -13.73 17.41 -9.10
C LYS A 150 -14.51 16.72 -10.22
N LYS A 151 -13.95 16.72 -11.44
CA LYS A 151 -14.59 16.12 -12.62
C LYS A 151 -14.93 14.65 -12.41
N TYR A 152 -14.07 13.90 -11.75
CA TYR A 152 -14.22 12.46 -11.53
C TYR A 152 -14.77 12.11 -10.15
N GLY A 153 -15.21 13.09 -9.35
CA GLY A 153 -15.86 12.88 -8.05
C GLY A 153 -14.92 12.32 -6.98
N PHE A 154 -13.68 12.81 -6.94
CA PHE A 154 -12.73 12.48 -5.88
C PHE A 154 -12.81 13.52 -4.76
N ASP A 155 -13.97 13.59 -4.09
CA ASP A 155 -14.27 14.64 -3.10
C ASP A 155 -13.32 14.60 -1.91
N GLU A 156 -12.90 13.41 -1.46
CA GLU A 156 -11.94 13.25 -0.38
C GLU A 156 -10.57 13.83 -0.73
N MET A 157 -10.09 13.59 -1.96
CA MET A 157 -8.83 14.18 -2.43
C MET A 157 -8.95 15.71 -2.55
N THR A 158 -10.08 16.21 -3.01
CA THR A 158 -10.34 17.66 -3.04
C THR A 158 -10.26 18.24 -1.63
N ARG A 159 -10.90 17.61 -0.65
CA ARG A 159 -10.90 18.04 0.76
C ARG A 159 -9.49 18.03 1.36
N ILE A 160 -8.69 17.00 1.08
CA ILE A 160 -7.31 16.88 1.53
C ILE A 160 -6.45 18.02 0.96
N VAL A 161 -6.52 18.25 -0.36
CA VAL A 161 -5.75 19.31 -1.02
C VAL A 161 -6.18 20.71 -0.56
N ASP A 162 -7.46 20.93 -0.35
CA ASP A 162 -7.96 22.20 0.22
C ASP A 162 -7.51 22.38 1.69
N GLY A 163 -7.32 21.30 2.43
CA GLY A 163 -6.68 21.32 3.74
C GLY A 163 -5.21 21.76 3.66
N TRP A 164 -4.47 21.19 2.71
CA TRP A 164 -3.06 21.58 2.49
C TRP A 164 -2.91 23.03 2.05
N ALA A 165 -3.83 23.56 1.23
CA ALA A 165 -3.81 24.96 0.80
C ALA A 165 -3.91 25.98 1.96
N LYS A 166 -4.34 25.54 3.14
CA LYS A 166 -4.35 26.39 4.36
C LYS A 166 -3.03 26.38 5.12
N LEU A 167 -2.14 25.44 4.78
CA LEU A 167 -0.84 25.27 5.44
C LEU A 167 0.32 25.77 4.58
N TYR A 168 0.14 25.84 3.26
CA TYR A 168 1.13 26.23 2.24
C TYR A 168 0.60 27.31 1.30
#